data_db5f2c755a18b902cc51df1016081c1a
#
_entry.id   db5f2c755a18b902cc51df1016081c1a
#
_cell.length_a   1.000
_cell.length_b   1.000
_cell.length_c   1.000
_cell.angle_alpha   90.00
_cell.angle_beta   90.00
_cell.angle_gamma   90.00
#
_symmetry.space_group_name_H-M   'P 1'
#
loop_
_entity.id
_entity.type
_entity.pdbx_description
1 polymer ?
#
loop_
_entity_poly.entity_id
_entity_poly.type
_entity_poly.pdbx_seq_one_letter_code
_entity_poly.pdbx_strand_id
1 'polypeptide(L)'
;AYDVTVIPHCSGVYAYNFGIASEMTPINEFINLSPNGDKIVPVFGKIFTDEPVPKDGYISLSDKPGFGVTLNKEVELEEVKF
;
A
#
# COMPACT_ATOMS: atom_id res chain seq x y z
N ALA A 1 11.73 -20.80 1.45
CA ALA A 1 12.88 -21.67 1.67
C ALA A 1 13.21 -21.85 3.15
N TYR A 2 12.87 -20.86 3.99
CA TYR A 2 13.21 -20.90 5.42
C TYR A 2 12.00 -21.08 6.33
N ASP A 3 10.81 -21.26 5.78
CA ASP A 3 9.55 -21.38 6.53
C ASP A 3 9.35 -20.26 7.56
N VAL A 4 9.70 -19.04 7.17
CA VAL A 4 9.58 -17.86 8.02
C VAL A 4 8.37 -17.04 7.60
N THR A 5 7.50 -16.75 8.55
CA THR A 5 6.39 -15.82 8.32
C THR A 5 6.93 -14.41 8.17
N VAL A 6 6.47 -13.71 7.12
CA VAL A 6 6.89 -12.33 6.83
C VAL A 6 5.67 -11.42 6.88
N ILE A 7 5.74 -10.40 7.72
CA ILE A 7 4.72 -9.36 7.81
C ILE A 7 5.41 -8.02 7.55
N PRO A 8 5.32 -7.48 6.32
CA PRO A 8 6.01 -6.24 5.98
C PRO A 8 5.56 -5.07 6.85
N HIS A 9 6.51 -4.29 7.31
CA HIS A 9 6.24 -3.06 8.05
C HIS A 9 5.87 -1.94 7.08
N CYS A 10 5.04 -1.02 7.54
CA CYS A 10 4.49 0.10 6.80
C CYS A 10 3.51 -0.30 5.71
N SER A 11 2.59 0.60 5.48
CA SER A 11 1.59 0.45 4.44
C SER A 11 2.15 0.94 3.11
N GLY A 12 2.00 0.16 2.07
CA GLY A 12 2.39 0.60 0.75
C GLY A 12 2.00 -0.42 -0.30
N VAL A 13 1.65 0.05 -1.47
CA VAL A 13 1.18 -0.81 -2.54
C VAL A 13 2.21 -1.87 -2.94
N TYR A 14 3.50 -1.54 -2.85
CA TYR A 14 4.56 -2.51 -3.09
C TYR A 14 4.54 -3.66 -2.08
N ALA A 15 4.29 -3.37 -0.80
CA ALA A 15 4.20 -4.39 0.24
C ALA A 15 2.96 -5.28 0.05
N TYR A 16 1.84 -4.72 -0.38
CA TYR A 16 0.63 -5.48 -0.65
C TYR A 16 0.82 -6.42 -1.84
N ASN A 17 1.49 -5.96 -2.88
CA ASN A 17 1.82 -6.82 -4.03
C ASN A 17 2.73 -7.97 -3.63
N PHE A 18 3.72 -7.71 -2.78
CA PHE A 18 4.56 -8.77 -2.22
C PHE A 18 3.72 -9.75 -1.41
N GLY A 19 2.85 -9.23 -0.54
CA GLY A 19 2.04 -10.07 0.35
C GLY A 19 1.11 -11.01 -0.40
N ILE A 20 0.46 -10.55 -1.46
CA ILE A 20 -0.45 -11.40 -2.23
C ILE A 20 0.30 -12.48 -3.03
N ALA A 21 1.54 -12.21 -3.38
CA ALA A 21 2.39 -13.16 -4.11
C ALA A 21 3.12 -14.14 -3.21
N SER A 22 3.17 -13.90 -1.91
CA SER A 22 3.92 -14.71 -0.94
C SER A 22 3.02 -15.62 -0.13
N GLU A 23 3.29 -16.90 -0.13
CA GLU A 23 2.59 -17.87 0.71
C GLU A 23 2.88 -17.69 2.20
N MET A 24 3.98 -17.01 2.53
CA MET A 24 4.44 -16.82 3.90
C MET A 24 4.02 -15.48 4.52
N THR A 25 3.14 -14.73 3.84
CA THR A 25 2.64 -13.44 4.30
C THR A 25 1.13 -13.53 4.54
N PRO A 26 0.70 -13.94 5.75
CA PRO A 26 -0.72 -14.15 6.03
C PRO A 26 -1.51 -12.85 6.18
N ILE A 27 -0.85 -11.77 6.57
CA ILE A 27 -1.48 -10.46 6.77
C ILE A 27 -0.54 -9.35 6.31
N ASN A 28 -1.12 -8.19 6.01
CA ASN A 28 -0.38 -6.97 5.69
C ASN A 28 -0.78 -5.87 6.66
N GLU A 29 0.15 -4.98 6.94
CA GLU A 29 -0.10 -3.81 7.78
C GLU A 29 -0.73 -2.71 6.94
N PHE A 30 -1.71 -2.02 7.50
CA PHE A 30 -2.25 -0.79 6.93
C PHE A 30 -2.21 0.30 8.00
N ILE A 31 -1.53 1.40 7.70
CA ILE A 31 -1.43 2.54 8.60
C ILE A 31 -2.48 3.58 8.17
N ASN A 32 -3.39 3.88 9.07
CA ASN A 32 -4.43 4.87 8.83
C ASN A 32 -3.99 6.23 9.39
N LEU A 33 -3.89 7.23 8.54
CA LEU A 33 -3.48 8.57 8.95
C LEU A 33 -4.63 9.45 9.45
N SER A 34 -5.83 8.94 9.55
CA SER A 34 -6.95 9.70 10.12
C SER A 34 -6.70 9.99 11.60
N PRO A 35 -6.67 11.27 12.03
CA PRO A 35 -6.39 11.61 13.44
C PRO A 35 -7.36 11.01 14.43
N ASN A 36 -8.63 10.90 14.07
CA ASN A 36 -9.69 10.39 14.94
C ASN A 36 -10.10 8.94 14.62
N GLY A 37 -9.49 8.34 13.61
CA GLY A 37 -9.85 7.00 13.18
C GLY A 37 -11.23 6.87 12.55
N ASP A 38 -11.87 8.00 12.22
CA ASP A 38 -13.23 8.05 11.67
C ASP A 38 -13.28 7.92 10.13
N LYS A 39 -12.12 7.94 9.49
CA LYS A 39 -11.98 7.81 8.04
C LYS A 39 -10.83 6.85 7.73
N ILE A 40 -10.76 6.41 6.49
CA ILE A 40 -9.62 5.63 6.02
C ILE A 40 -8.75 6.55 5.16
N VAL A 41 -7.56 6.88 5.66
CA VAL A 41 -6.62 7.79 5.00
C VAL A 41 -5.30 7.04 4.79
N PRO A 42 -5.02 6.59 3.56
CA PRO A 42 -3.78 5.85 3.28
C PRO A 42 -2.56 6.78 3.34
N VAL A 43 -1.40 6.18 3.67
CA VAL A 43 -0.14 6.92 3.86
C VAL A 43 0.26 7.70 2.62
N PHE A 44 0.09 7.12 1.44
CA PHE A 44 0.47 7.74 0.17
C PHE A 44 -0.71 8.28 -0.63
N GLY A 45 -1.83 8.54 0.04
CA GLY A 45 -3.06 8.99 -0.61
C GLY A 45 -2.98 10.33 -1.34
N LYS A 46 -1.94 11.13 -1.07
CA LYS A 46 -1.68 12.36 -1.81
C LYS A 46 -0.85 12.12 -3.07
N ILE A 47 -0.04 11.07 -3.08
CA ILE A 47 0.86 10.74 -4.18
C ILE A 47 0.14 9.89 -5.23
N PHE A 48 -0.66 8.95 -4.79
CA PHE A 48 -1.42 8.07 -5.66
C PHE A 48 -2.92 8.36 -5.55
N THR A 49 -3.61 8.42 -6.68
CA THR A 49 -5.04 8.72 -6.69
C THR A 49 -5.92 7.51 -6.36
N ASP A 50 -5.38 6.33 -6.50
CA ASP A 50 -6.12 5.06 -6.40
C ASP A 50 -5.41 4.03 -5.52
N GLU A 51 -4.76 4.50 -4.46
CA GLU A 51 -4.10 3.61 -3.50
C GLU A 51 -5.14 2.67 -2.86
N PRO A 52 -4.87 1.35 -2.80
CA PRO A 52 -5.78 0.41 -2.17
C PRO A 52 -6.00 0.71 -0.70
N VAL A 53 -7.24 0.59 -0.26
CA VAL A 53 -7.59 0.76 1.16
C VAL A 53 -8.33 -0.48 1.65
N PRO A 54 -8.23 -0.80 2.95
CA PRO A 54 -8.91 -1.97 3.48
C PRO A 54 -10.43 -1.78 3.48
N LYS A 55 -11.12 -2.87 3.17
CA LYS A 55 -12.57 -2.97 3.27
C LYS A 55 -12.91 -4.32 3.87
N ASP A 56 -13.69 -4.32 4.93
CA ASP A 56 -14.11 -5.54 5.63
C ASP A 56 -12.91 -6.42 6.05
N GLY A 57 -11.79 -5.80 6.41
CA GLY A 57 -10.58 -6.51 6.84
C GLY A 57 -9.67 -6.99 5.71
N TYR A 58 -9.98 -6.65 4.46
CA TYR A 58 -9.22 -7.09 3.30
C TYR A 58 -8.79 -5.92 2.42
N ILE A 59 -7.65 -6.10 1.75
CA ILE A 59 -7.15 -5.18 0.73
C ILE A 59 -7.16 -5.92 -0.60
N SER A 60 -7.80 -5.31 -1.61
CA SER A 60 -7.83 -5.84 -2.98
C SER A 60 -6.94 -5.00 -3.88
N LEU A 61 -6.14 -5.66 -4.71
CA LEU A 61 -5.25 -4.99 -5.65
C LEU A 61 -5.89 -4.93 -7.03
N SER A 62 -5.54 -3.89 -7.80
CA SER A 62 -5.99 -3.76 -9.19
C SER A 62 -5.15 -4.62 -10.13
N ASP A 63 -5.68 -4.90 -11.32
CA ASP A 63 -4.96 -5.62 -12.37
C ASP A 63 -4.14 -4.68 -13.27
N LYS A 64 -4.04 -3.41 -12.94
CA LYS A 64 -3.24 -2.45 -13.70
C LYS A 64 -1.76 -2.82 -13.66
N PRO A 65 -1.00 -2.50 -14.72
CA PRO A 65 0.44 -2.79 -14.77
C PRO A 65 1.23 -2.17 -13.61
N GLY A 66 2.37 -2.74 -13.30
CA GLY A 66 3.23 -2.31 -12.21
C GLY A 66 2.59 -2.57 -10.86
N PHE A 67 2.64 -1.60 -9.96
CA PHE A 67 2.02 -1.73 -8.65
C PHE A 67 0.50 -1.45 -8.67
N GLY A 68 -0.05 -1.17 -9.84
CA GLY A 68 -1.50 -1.01 -9.99
C GLY A 68 -2.06 0.29 -9.48
N VAL A 69 -1.24 1.32 -9.32
CA VAL A 69 -1.66 2.64 -8.87
C VAL A 69 -1.32 3.72 -9.89
N THR A 70 -2.03 4.83 -9.82
CA THR A 70 -1.85 5.98 -10.70
C THR A 70 -1.29 7.15 -9.93
N LEU A 71 -0.24 7.76 -10.45
CA LEU A 71 0.37 8.93 -9.83
C LEU A 71 -0.56 10.13 -9.91
N ASN A 72 -0.68 10.86 -8.82
CA ASN A 72 -1.46 12.09 -8.78
C ASN A 72 -0.69 13.20 -9.52
N LYS A 73 -1.24 13.69 -10.63
CA LYS A 73 -0.59 14.69 -11.47
C LYS A 73 -0.51 16.07 -10.84
N GLU A 74 -1.29 16.32 -9.81
CA GLU A 74 -1.30 17.61 -9.10
C GLU A 74 -0.21 17.73 -8.03
N VAL A 75 0.48 16.63 -7.74
CA VAL A 75 1.57 16.62 -6.76
C VAL A 75 2.88 17.01 -7.44
N GLU A 76 3.55 18.02 -6.89
CA GLU A 76 4.89 18.39 -7.35
C GLU A 76 5.91 17.36 -6.88
N LEU A 77 6.71 16.90 -7.83
CA LEU A 77 7.78 15.96 -7.55
C LEU A 77 9.13 16.64 -7.83
N GLU A 78 10.06 16.44 -6.93
CA GLU A 78 11.44 16.94 -7.12
C GLU A 78 12.36 15.80 -7.50
N GLU A 79 13.30 16.10 -8.39
CA GLU A 79 14.34 15.15 -8.72
C GLU A 79 15.28 14.97 -7.53
N VAL A 80 15.60 13.71 -7.21
CA VAL A 80 16.55 13.41 -6.15
C VAL A 80 17.94 13.73 -6.65
N LYS A 81 18.64 14.59 -5.91
CA LYS A 81 20.03 14.97 -6.20
C LYS A 81 20.95 14.35 -5.17
N PHE A 82 21.99 13.73 -5.65
CA PHE A 82 23.01 13.09 -4.83
C PHE A 82 24.28 13.92 -4.76
#